data_bc71cd4defa15a0f081f41bbd995aeff
#
_entry.id   bc71cd4defa15a0f081f41bbd995aeff
#
_cell.length_a   1.000
_cell.length_b   1.000
_cell.length_c   1.000
_cell.angle_alpha   90.00
_cell.angle_beta   90.00
_cell.angle_gamma   90.00
#
_symmetry.space_group_name_H-M   'P 1'
#
loop_
_entity.id
_entity.type
_entity.pdbx_description
1 polymer ?
#
loop_
_entity_poly.entity_id
_entity_poly.type
_entity_poly.pdbx_seq_one_letter_code
_entity_poly.pdbx_strand_id
1 'polypeptide(L)'
;MTSNYGVHSRQFECSVIDFFAKLWKIPEEAYWGYVTTCGTEGNLHGILLARECHPDGILYSSKETHYSIFKAARYYRMDAKSIPTLGSGEIDYDALAAEISKNLDRPVIINVNI
;
A
#
# COMPACT_ATOMS: atom_id res chain seq x y z
N MET A 1 -21.41 -1.52 -16.51
CA MET A 1 -22.67 -2.15 -16.07
C MET A 1 -22.86 -1.83 -14.59
N THR A 2 -23.82 -1.01 -14.24
CA THR A 2 -24.14 -0.72 -12.85
C THR A 2 -24.96 -1.89 -12.29
N SER A 3 -24.36 -2.61 -11.35
CA SER A 3 -25.09 -3.61 -10.58
C SER A 3 -26.16 -2.92 -9.74
N ASN A 4 -27.38 -3.40 -9.75
CA ASN A 4 -28.44 -2.93 -8.84
C ASN A 4 -28.24 -3.44 -7.42
N TYR A 5 -27.30 -4.34 -7.19
CA TYR A 5 -26.98 -4.86 -5.87
C TYR A 5 -26.16 -3.82 -5.09
N GLY A 6 -26.55 -3.56 -3.84
CA GLY A 6 -25.85 -2.66 -2.97
C GLY A 6 -26.07 -1.16 -3.26
N VAL A 7 -27.08 -0.80 -4.04
CA VAL A 7 -27.41 0.62 -4.32
C VAL A 7 -27.57 1.43 -3.04
N HIS A 8 -28.18 0.85 -2.01
CA HIS A 8 -28.40 1.52 -0.72
C HIS A 8 -27.11 1.73 0.08
N SER A 9 -26.14 0.82 -0.02
CA SER A 9 -24.88 0.92 0.69
C SER A 9 -23.83 1.76 -0.06
N ARG A 10 -23.94 1.88 -1.37
CA ARG A 10 -22.98 2.63 -2.19
C ARG A 10 -22.87 4.11 -1.80
N GLN A 11 -23.99 4.75 -1.55
CA GLN A 11 -24.04 6.14 -1.14
C GLN A 11 -23.36 6.35 0.22
N PHE A 12 -23.48 5.39 1.13
CA PHE A 12 -22.75 5.41 2.40
C PHE A 12 -21.25 5.20 2.19
N GLU A 13 -20.87 4.29 1.31
CA GLU A 13 -19.48 4.06 0.96
C GLU A 13 -18.84 5.34 0.39
N CYS A 14 -19.47 5.98 -0.57
CA CYS A 14 -18.99 7.25 -1.12
C CYS A 14 -18.86 8.33 -0.03
N SER A 15 -19.82 8.43 0.87
CA SER A 15 -19.78 9.40 1.96
C SER A 15 -18.62 9.15 2.92
N VAL A 16 -18.30 7.89 3.21
CA VAL A 16 -17.15 7.52 4.04
C VAL A 16 -15.84 7.89 3.35
N ILE A 17 -15.71 7.59 2.06
CA ILE A 17 -14.51 7.94 1.29
C ILE A 17 -14.33 9.47 1.23
N ASP A 18 -15.41 10.22 0.98
CA ASP A 18 -15.38 11.69 0.98
C ASP A 18 -14.95 12.26 2.33
N PHE A 19 -15.46 11.67 3.42
CA PHE A 19 -15.06 12.07 4.77
C PHE A 19 -13.55 11.94 4.98
N PHE A 20 -12.98 10.79 4.67
CA PHE A 20 -11.54 10.56 4.82
C PHE A 20 -10.71 11.40 3.84
N ALA A 21 -11.17 11.57 2.61
CA ALA A 21 -10.49 12.43 1.65
C ALA A 21 -10.38 13.86 2.16
N LYS A 22 -11.46 14.40 2.73
CA LYS A 22 -11.46 15.74 3.36
C LYS A 22 -10.53 15.79 4.57
N LEU A 23 -10.59 14.77 5.42
CA LEU A 23 -9.73 14.68 6.60
C LEU A 23 -8.24 14.69 6.21
N TRP A 24 -7.88 14.01 5.13
CA TRP A 24 -6.51 13.94 4.62
C TRP A 24 -6.16 15.06 3.64
N LYS A 25 -7.08 16.03 3.44
CA LYS A 25 -6.89 17.19 2.56
C LYS A 25 -6.56 16.80 1.11
N ILE A 26 -7.15 15.72 0.64
CA ILE A 26 -7.06 15.34 -0.76
C ILE A 26 -7.98 16.26 -1.57
N PRO A 27 -7.50 16.86 -2.67
CA PRO A 27 -8.32 17.75 -3.49
C PRO A 27 -9.60 17.08 -4.00
N GLU A 28 -10.68 17.84 -4.09
CA GLU A 28 -11.94 17.34 -4.65
C GLU A 28 -11.70 16.80 -6.07
N GLU A 29 -12.39 15.71 -6.38
CA GLU A 29 -12.30 15.03 -7.69
C GLU A 29 -10.92 14.43 -8.03
N ALA A 30 -9.94 14.52 -7.11
CA ALA A 30 -8.59 13.99 -7.33
C ALA A 30 -8.42 12.59 -6.72
N TYR A 31 -9.49 11.90 -6.39
CA TYR A 31 -9.40 10.59 -5.77
C TYR A 31 -10.51 9.65 -6.25
N TRP A 32 -10.19 8.40 -6.13
CA TRP A 32 -11.13 7.29 -6.21
C TRP A 32 -10.82 6.34 -5.06
N GLY A 33 -11.84 5.70 -4.53
CA GLY A 33 -11.64 4.76 -3.44
C GLY A 33 -12.85 3.85 -3.23
N TYR A 34 -12.65 2.85 -2.41
CA TYR A 34 -13.70 1.94 -1.99
C TYR A 34 -13.39 1.42 -0.58
N VAL A 35 -14.40 0.89 0.08
CA VAL A 35 -14.24 0.26 1.39
C VAL A 35 -13.94 -1.22 1.19
N THR A 36 -12.82 -1.68 1.72
CA THR A 36 -12.42 -3.10 1.63
C THR A 36 -13.09 -3.92 2.73
N THR A 37 -13.12 -5.24 2.54
CA THR A 37 -13.68 -6.16 3.53
C THR A 37 -12.81 -6.34 4.76
N CYS A 38 -11.49 -6.08 4.64
CA CYS A 38 -10.53 -6.15 5.75
C CYS A 38 -9.23 -5.45 5.38
N GLY A 39 -8.33 -5.29 6.36
CA GLY A 39 -7.03 -4.68 6.14
C GLY A 39 -6.16 -5.44 5.13
N THR A 40 -6.25 -6.76 5.11
CA THR A 40 -5.50 -7.58 4.14
C THR A 40 -5.90 -7.24 2.71
N GLU A 41 -7.19 -7.09 2.42
CA GLU A 41 -7.66 -6.68 1.09
C GLU A 41 -7.17 -5.28 0.74
N GLY A 42 -7.19 -4.35 1.70
CA GLY A 42 -6.65 -3.01 1.50
C GLY A 42 -5.17 -3.04 1.16
N ASN A 43 -4.39 -3.82 1.88
CA ASN A 43 -2.97 -4.02 1.62
C ASN A 43 -2.72 -4.65 0.24
N LEU A 44 -3.49 -5.68 -0.12
CA LEU A 44 -3.41 -6.31 -1.43
C LEU A 44 -3.67 -5.31 -2.56
N HIS A 45 -4.68 -4.47 -2.41
CA HIS A 45 -5.01 -3.47 -3.43
C HIS A 45 -3.92 -2.40 -3.55
N GLY A 46 -3.41 -1.90 -2.43
CA GLY A 46 -2.32 -0.92 -2.44
C GLY A 46 -1.06 -1.44 -3.12
N ILE A 47 -0.67 -2.67 -2.82
CA ILE A 47 0.49 -3.31 -3.45
C ILE A 47 0.23 -3.59 -4.93
N LEU A 48 -0.98 -3.98 -5.31
CA LEU A 48 -1.36 -4.16 -6.72
C LEU A 48 -1.18 -2.85 -7.51
N LEU A 49 -1.68 -1.74 -6.98
CA LEU A 49 -1.53 -0.43 -7.62
C LEU A 49 -0.06 -0.06 -7.80
N ALA A 50 0.75 -0.28 -6.78
CA ALA A 50 2.18 -0.02 -6.87
C ALA A 50 2.86 -0.86 -7.96
N ARG A 51 2.50 -2.13 -8.06
CA ARG A 51 3.00 -3.02 -9.10
C ARG A 51 2.56 -2.61 -10.49
N GLU A 52 1.29 -2.24 -10.66
CA GLU A 52 0.79 -1.80 -11.97
C GLU A 52 1.48 -0.50 -12.44
N CYS A 53 1.75 0.42 -11.51
CA CYS A 53 2.48 1.64 -11.83
C CYS A 53 3.98 1.40 -12.07
N HIS A 54 4.55 0.44 -11.35
CA HIS A 54 6.00 0.17 -11.37
C HIS A 54 6.25 -1.34 -11.41
N PRO A 55 6.05 -2.00 -12.57
CA PRO A 55 6.17 -3.47 -12.68
C PRO A 55 7.54 -4.02 -12.27
N ASP A 56 8.60 -3.25 -12.48
CA ASP A 56 9.97 -3.63 -12.13
C ASP A 56 10.40 -3.12 -10.75
N GLY A 57 9.48 -2.53 -9.99
CA GLY A 57 9.75 -1.99 -8.67
C GLY A 57 10.10 -3.04 -7.64
N ILE A 58 10.90 -2.65 -6.65
CA ILE A 58 11.22 -3.47 -5.49
C ILE A 58 10.45 -2.92 -4.29
N LEU A 59 9.76 -3.80 -3.58
CA LEU A 59 9.04 -3.45 -2.36
C LEU A 59 9.98 -3.54 -1.15
N TYR A 60 10.13 -2.41 -0.46
CA TYR A 60 10.88 -2.33 0.79
C TYR A 60 9.91 -2.16 1.94
N SER A 61 10.05 -2.98 2.96
CA SER A 61 9.21 -2.89 4.16
C SER A 61 9.97 -3.35 5.38
N SER A 62 9.58 -2.84 6.55
CA SER A 62 10.12 -3.29 7.82
C SER A 62 9.88 -4.79 8.03
N LYS A 63 10.81 -5.45 8.68
CA LYS A 63 10.61 -6.85 9.11
C LYS A 63 9.42 -7.02 10.06
N GLU A 64 9.01 -5.95 10.74
CA GLU A 64 7.86 -5.95 11.66
C GLU A 64 6.53 -5.65 10.97
N THR A 65 6.53 -5.47 9.64
CA THR A 65 5.29 -5.25 8.90
C THR A 65 4.36 -6.45 8.99
N HIS A 66 3.07 -6.19 8.82
CA HIS A 66 2.08 -7.26 8.78
C HIS A 66 2.41 -8.26 7.66
N TYR A 67 2.27 -9.56 7.95
CA TYR A 67 2.64 -10.63 7.01
C TYR A 67 1.95 -10.52 5.64
N SER A 68 0.78 -9.87 5.57
CA SER A 68 0.03 -9.68 4.32
C SER A 68 0.81 -8.90 3.26
N ILE A 69 1.74 -8.04 3.66
CA ILE A 69 2.55 -7.24 2.73
C ILE A 69 3.51 -8.14 1.95
N PHE A 70 4.29 -8.98 2.62
CA PHE A 70 5.20 -9.90 1.94
C PHE A 70 4.44 -11.01 1.20
N LYS A 71 3.29 -11.42 1.72
CA LYS A 71 2.40 -12.37 1.04
C LYS A 71 1.85 -11.77 -0.26
N ALA A 72 1.46 -10.49 -0.24
CA ALA A 72 1.03 -9.77 -1.45
C ALA A 72 2.15 -9.71 -2.49
N ALA A 73 3.37 -9.40 -2.07
CA ALA A 73 4.52 -9.40 -2.95
C ALA A 73 4.72 -10.75 -3.65
N ARG A 74 4.53 -11.84 -2.93
CA ARG A 74 4.59 -13.19 -3.51
C ARG A 74 3.45 -13.45 -4.51
N TYR A 75 2.22 -13.05 -4.20
CA TYR A 75 1.08 -13.19 -5.10
C TYR A 75 1.29 -12.45 -6.41
N TYR A 76 1.83 -11.25 -6.33
CA TYR A 76 2.05 -10.39 -7.50
C TYR A 76 3.41 -10.55 -8.15
N ARG A 77 4.21 -11.51 -7.67
CA ARG A 77 5.56 -11.81 -8.17
C ARG A 77 6.46 -10.58 -8.19
N MET A 78 6.42 -9.83 -7.11
CA MET A 78 7.29 -8.68 -6.88
C MET A 78 8.49 -9.08 -6.05
N ASP A 79 9.63 -8.50 -6.35
CA ASP A 79 10.78 -8.57 -5.45
C ASP A 79 10.50 -7.71 -4.22
N ALA A 80 10.75 -8.27 -3.05
CA ALA A 80 10.57 -7.58 -1.77
C ALA A 80 11.80 -7.73 -0.91
N LYS A 81 12.13 -6.67 -0.18
CA LYS A 81 13.24 -6.62 0.76
C LYS A 81 12.73 -6.32 2.15
N SER A 82 13.06 -7.17 3.10
CA SER A 82 12.79 -6.95 4.50
C SER A 82 13.92 -6.13 5.11
N ILE A 83 13.57 -4.99 5.69
CA ILE A 83 14.55 -4.06 6.29
C ILE A 83 14.55 -4.25 7.80
N PRO A 84 15.72 -4.36 8.44
CA PRO A 84 15.82 -4.46 9.89
C PRO A 84 15.18 -3.27 10.61
N THR A 85 14.84 -3.45 11.87
CA THR A 85 14.35 -2.40 12.76
C THR A 85 15.37 -2.07 13.84
N LEU A 86 15.32 -0.82 14.30
CA LEU A 86 16.07 -0.38 15.47
C LEU A 86 15.45 -0.90 16.75
N GLY A 87 16.14 -0.75 17.88
CA GLY A 87 15.61 -1.12 19.19
C GLY A 87 14.33 -0.36 19.59
N SER A 88 14.09 0.79 18.99
CA SER A 88 12.87 1.59 19.15
C SER A 88 11.65 1.02 18.40
N GLY A 89 11.86 0.08 17.51
CA GLY A 89 10.82 -0.45 16.61
C GLY A 89 10.74 0.27 15.26
N GLU A 90 11.44 1.39 15.11
CA GLU A 90 11.50 2.10 13.84
C GLU A 90 12.33 1.31 12.82
N ILE A 91 12.04 1.55 11.54
CA ILE A 91 12.85 0.97 10.46
C ILE A 91 14.28 1.53 10.55
N ASP A 92 15.25 0.68 10.28
CA ASP A 92 16.64 1.12 10.17
C ASP A 92 16.84 1.87 8.83
N TYR A 93 16.87 3.19 8.91
CA TYR A 93 16.96 4.05 7.73
C TYR A 93 18.28 3.88 6.98
N ASP A 94 19.37 3.61 7.69
CA ASP A 94 20.67 3.38 7.04
C ASP A 94 20.67 2.07 6.27
N ALA A 95 20.08 1.02 6.84
CA ALA A 95 19.90 -0.26 6.16
C ALA A 95 18.98 -0.12 4.95
N LEU A 96 17.90 0.66 5.06
CA LEU A 96 16.99 0.95 3.95
C LEU A 96 17.73 1.66 2.81
N ALA A 97 18.49 2.70 3.13
CA ALA A 97 19.28 3.43 2.14
C ALA A 97 20.31 2.55 1.46
N ALA A 98 20.97 1.67 2.22
CA ALA A 98 21.94 0.71 1.68
C ALA A 98 21.31 -0.28 0.70
N GLU A 99 20.12 -0.82 1.04
CA GLU A 99 19.40 -1.74 0.15
C GLU A 99 18.92 -1.05 -1.12
N ILE A 100 18.39 0.17 -1.02
CA ILE A 100 17.98 0.95 -2.19
C ILE A 100 19.19 1.23 -3.10
N SER A 101 20.34 1.55 -2.53
CA SER A 101 21.56 1.85 -3.28
C SER A 101 22.08 0.69 -4.12
N LYS A 102 21.73 -0.55 -3.77
CA LYS A 102 22.11 -1.74 -4.54
C LYS A 102 21.32 -1.90 -5.84
N ASN A 103 20.19 -1.22 -6.00
CA ASN A 103 19.26 -1.39 -7.11
C ASN A 103 18.72 -0.03 -7.60
N LEU A 104 19.61 0.93 -7.86
CA LEU A 104 19.24 2.30 -8.26
C LEU A 104 18.57 2.39 -9.63
N ASP A 105 18.67 1.35 -10.44
CA ASP A 105 18.05 1.24 -11.75
C ASP A 105 16.59 0.80 -11.70
N ARG A 106 16.10 0.43 -10.52
CA ARG A 106 14.75 -0.07 -10.32
C ARG A 106 13.91 0.89 -9.46
N PRO A 107 12.61 1.06 -9.80
CA PRO A 107 11.70 1.85 -8.97
C PRO A 107 11.62 1.37 -7.53
N VAL A 108 11.46 2.31 -6.62
CA VAL A 108 11.38 2.05 -5.18
C VAL A 108 9.90 2.12 -4.76
N ILE A 109 9.42 1.05 -4.13
CA ILE A 109 8.10 0.99 -3.52
C ILE A 109 8.32 0.79 -2.03
N ILE A 110 7.80 1.68 -1.20
CA ILE A 110 7.98 1.61 0.25
C ILE A 110 6.64 1.40 0.92
N ASN A 111 6.56 0.37 1.75
CA ASN A 111 5.45 0.18 2.68
C ASN A 111 5.85 0.72 4.06
N VAL A 112 5.05 1.62 4.57
CA VAL A 112 5.27 2.26 5.87
C VAL A 112 4.29 1.70 6.90
N ASN A 113 4.81 1.29 8.04
CA ASN A 113 4.00 0.90 9.20
C ASN A 113 3.91 2.10 10.15
N ILE A 114 2.75 2.28 10.74
CA ILE A 114 2.51 3.30 11.76
C ILE A 114 2.17 2.61 13.08
#